data_38e4e8a5c536a847bb00ba1ff6d9cabc
#
_entry.id   38e4e8a5c536a847bb00ba1ff6d9cabc
#
_cell.length_a   1.000
_cell.length_b   1.000
_cell.length_c   1.000
_cell.angle_alpha   90.00
_cell.angle_beta   90.00
_cell.angle_gamma   90.00
#
_symmetry.space_group_name_H-M   'P 1'
#
loop_
_entity.id
_entity.type
_entity.pdbx_description
1 polymer ?
#
loop_
_entity_poly.entity_id
_entity_poly.type
_entity_poly.pdbx_seq_one_letter_code
_entity_poly.pdbx_strand_id
1 'polypeptide(L)'
;MKARQNAAMNPFAHRKDTYTIEEVLNSRMIADPLTLFQCCPTSEGSAAAVLCAREDLAKYGINESRAVSVAAAVLTSGDYNGRGADHSAFSPYRTEPAAIQAYEMSGISPEDVDLVQVHDAATIGELQQVEALHLLPFGEAWKGTMEGRTALTGDIPVNTDGGLLAMGHPFGASGIRMIHETVTQLRGEAGPRQVANARIGVAQCSGAGDVTTVHILKRG
;
A
#
# COMPACT_ATOMS: atom_id res chain seq x y z
N MET A 1 -7.68 -5.66 -12.55
CA MET A 1 -9.11 -5.30 -12.42
C MET A 1 -9.39 -4.56 -11.11
N LYS A 2 -9.17 -5.17 -9.94
CA LYS A 2 -9.46 -4.59 -8.60
C LYS A 2 -8.95 -3.14 -8.43
N ALA A 3 -7.68 -2.88 -8.72
CA ALA A 3 -7.09 -1.53 -8.62
C ALA A 3 -7.89 -0.48 -9.42
N ARG A 4 -8.37 -0.84 -10.61
CA ARG A 4 -9.19 0.05 -11.45
C ARG A 4 -10.59 0.26 -10.89
N GLN A 5 -11.19 -0.78 -10.30
CA GLN A 5 -12.49 -0.66 -9.63
C GLN A 5 -12.39 0.30 -8.43
N ASN A 6 -11.35 0.16 -7.61
CA ASN A 6 -11.10 1.06 -6.49
C ASN A 6 -10.84 2.51 -6.97
N ALA A 7 -10.01 2.66 -8.02
CA ALA A 7 -9.72 3.97 -8.61
C ALA A 7 -10.94 4.66 -9.23
N ALA A 8 -11.88 3.92 -9.80
CA ALA A 8 -13.11 4.49 -10.35
C ALA A 8 -13.94 5.24 -9.29
N MET A 9 -13.82 4.84 -8.02
CA MET A 9 -14.45 5.50 -6.88
C MET A 9 -13.61 6.64 -6.28
N ASN A 10 -12.38 6.84 -6.76
CA ASN A 10 -11.47 7.84 -6.24
C ASN A 10 -11.41 9.06 -7.16
N PRO A 11 -11.86 10.26 -6.71
CA PRO A 11 -11.84 11.46 -7.55
C PRO A 11 -10.44 11.87 -8.00
N PHE A 12 -9.41 11.52 -7.25
CA PHE A 12 -8.01 11.88 -7.50
C PHE A 12 -7.24 10.83 -8.34
N ALA A 13 -7.85 9.68 -8.64
CA ALA A 13 -7.15 8.65 -9.40
C ALA A 13 -6.87 9.08 -10.83
N HIS A 14 -5.65 8.77 -11.29
CA HIS A 14 -5.20 9.08 -12.64
C HIS A 14 -5.93 8.25 -13.70
N ARG A 15 -6.22 6.98 -13.37
CA ARG A 15 -6.85 6.04 -14.29
C ARG A 15 -8.10 5.43 -13.69
N LYS A 16 -9.26 5.80 -14.24
CA LYS A 16 -10.59 5.39 -13.74
C LYS A 16 -11.30 4.39 -14.64
N ASP A 17 -10.74 4.12 -15.83
CA ASP A 17 -11.32 3.15 -16.77
C ASP A 17 -11.19 1.75 -16.17
N THR A 18 -12.25 0.96 -16.31
CA THR A 18 -12.26 -0.45 -15.92
C THR A 18 -12.03 -1.32 -17.16
N TYR A 19 -11.33 -2.42 -16.96
CA TYR A 19 -10.98 -3.37 -18.02
C TYR A 19 -11.32 -4.79 -17.61
N THR A 20 -11.62 -5.62 -18.60
CA THR A 20 -11.69 -7.08 -18.43
C THR A 20 -10.28 -7.67 -18.29
N ILE A 21 -10.20 -8.92 -17.81
CA ILE A 21 -8.91 -9.63 -17.75
C ILE A 21 -8.33 -9.78 -19.16
N GLU A 22 -9.17 -10.06 -20.15
CA GLU A 22 -8.76 -10.24 -21.53
C GLU A 22 -8.17 -8.94 -22.11
N GLU A 23 -8.79 -7.79 -21.87
CA GLU A 23 -8.27 -6.48 -22.29
C GLU A 23 -6.93 -6.16 -21.61
N VAL A 24 -6.76 -6.51 -20.35
CA VAL A 24 -5.49 -6.35 -19.64
C VAL A 24 -4.40 -7.20 -20.29
N LEU A 25 -4.65 -8.48 -20.49
CA LEU A 25 -3.67 -9.43 -21.04
C LEU A 25 -3.32 -9.14 -22.50
N ASN A 26 -4.27 -8.65 -23.30
CA ASN A 26 -4.07 -8.30 -24.72
C ASN A 26 -3.58 -6.85 -24.92
N SER A 27 -3.37 -6.10 -23.85
CA SER A 27 -2.78 -4.75 -23.99
C SER A 27 -1.32 -4.84 -24.45
N ARG A 28 -0.79 -3.72 -24.95
CA ARG A 28 0.57 -3.68 -25.51
C ARG A 28 1.61 -4.30 -24.53
N MET A 29 2.42 -5.23 -25.02
CA MET A 29 3.54 -5.81 -24.26
C MET A 29 4.55 -4.72 -23.89
N ILE A 30 4.95 -4.68 -22.63
CA ILE A 30 6.01 -3.80 -22.12
C ILE A 30 7.31 -4.59 -21.93
N ALA A 31 7.23 -5.68 -21.16
CA ALA A 31 8.34 -6.60 -20.92
C ALA A 31 7.74 -7.97 -20.57
N ASP A 32 8.02 -9.00 -21.35
CA ASP A 32 7.41 -10.32 -21.17
C ASP A 32 7.55 -10.82 -19.72
N PRO A 33 6.45 -11.24 -19.06
CA PRO A 33 5.06 -11.34 -19.51
C PRO A 33 4.17 -10.11 -19.23
N LEU A 34 4.73 -8.96 -18.85
CA LEU A 34 3.98 -7.79 -18.42
C LEU A 34 3.48 -6.95 -19.60
N THR A 35 2.19 -6.67 -19.59
CA THR A 35 1.52 -5.78 -20.54
C THR A 35 1.29 -4.39 -19.94
N LEU A 36 0.92 -3.42 -20.77
CA LEU A 36 0.75 -2.02 -20.39
C LEU A 36 -0.19 -1.80 -19.20
N PHE A 37 -1.31 -2.55 -19.14
CA PHE A 37 -2.28 -2.38 -18.05
C PHE A 37 -1.91 -3.12 -16.78
N GLN A 38 -0.83 -3.89 -16.80
CA GLN A 38 -0.21 -4.51 -15.64
C GLN A 38 0.88 -3.65 -15.00
N CYS A 39 1.20 -2.49 -15.58
CA CYS A 39 2.21 -1.56 -15.10
C CYS A 39 1.59 -0.23 -14.69
N CYS A 40 2.18 0.42 -13.68
CA CYS A 40 1.76 1.74 -13.24
C CYS A 40 2.00 2.79 -14.34
N PRO A 41 1.15 3.83 -14.43
CA PRO A 41 1.39 4.95 -15.31
C PRO A 41 2.49 5.86 -14.77
N THR A 42 3.26 6.47 -15.65
CA THR A 42 4.07 7.63 -15.29
C THR A 42 3.13 8.76 -14.86
N SER A 43 3.40 9.36 -13.72
CA SER A 43 2.52 10.38 -13.12
C SER A 43 3.32 11.47 -12.44
N GLU A 44 2.72 12.64 -12.34
CA GLU A 44 3.17 13.75 -11.51
C GLU A 44 2.19 13.96 -10.35
N GLY A 45 2.69 14.43 -9.22
CA GLY A 45 1.85 14.70 -8.07
C GLY A 45 2.65 15.04 -6.84
N SER A 46 1.96 15.51 -5.81
CA SER A 46 2.52 15.82 -4.51
C SER A 46 1.66 15.23 -3.39
N ALA A 47 2.27 14.96 -2.27
CA ALA A 47 1.59 14.56 -1.05
C ALA A 47 2.32 15.15 0.14
N ALA A 48 1.58 15.49 1.19
CA ALA A 48 2.12 16.03 2.42
C ALA A 48 1.40 15.42 3.64
N ALA A 49 2.14 15.28 4.73
CA ALA A 49 1.61 14.86 6.02
C ALA A 49 2.07 15.87 7.09
N VAL A 50 1.19 16.18 8.02
CA VAL A 50 1.50 17.01 9.21
C VAL A 50 1.60 16.08 10.41
N LEU A 51 2.74 16.15 11.10
CA LEU A 51 2.99 15.38 12.31
C LEU A 51 3.20 16.31 13.49
N CYS A 52 2.70 15.91 14.65
CA CYS A 52 2.98 16.59 15.91
C CYS A 52 3.08 15.56 17.04
N ALA A 53 3.66 15.96 18.15
CA ALA A 53 3.60 15.15 19.35
C ALA A 53 2.16 15.09 19.88
N ARG A 54 1.77 13.95 20.48
CA ARG A 54 0.39 13.76 20.96
C ARG A 54 0.00 14.80 22.00
N GLU A 55 0.90 15.13 22.88
CA GLU A 55 0.73 16.16 23.93
C GLU A 55 0.50 17.56 23.37
N ASP A 56 0.92 17.84 22.15
CA ASP A 56 0.75 19.14 21.49
C ASP A 56 -0.58 19.28 20.73
N LEU A 57 -1.40 18.23 20.61
CA LEU A 57 -2.67 18.27 19.86
C LEU A 57 -3.57 19.42 20.34
N ALA A 58 -3.76 19.54 21.67
CA ALA A 58 -4.58 20.59 22.25
C ALA A 58 -4.03 22.00 21.99
N LYS A 59 -2.71 22.16 22.03
CA LYS A 59 -2.00 23.42 21.75
C LYS A 59 -2.26 23.92 20.32
N TYR A 60 -2.37 23.00 19.37
CA TYR A 60 -2.65 23.33 17.96
C TYR A 60 -4.14 23.28 17.62
N GLY A 61 -5.02 23.08 18.59
CA GLY A 61 -6.47 23.01 18.38
C GLY A 61 -6.90 21.77 17.56
N ILE A 62 -6.09 20.72 17.56
CA ILE A 62 -6.37 19.50 16.82
C ILE A 62 -7.30 18.61 17.64
N ASN A 63 -8.43 18.20 17.04
CA ASN A 63 -9.34 17.25 17.67
C ASN A 63 -8.66 15.87 17.76
N GLU A 64 -8.48 15.36 18.97
CA GLU A 64 -7.83 14.06 19.22
C GLU A 64 -8.56 12.90 18.53
N SER A 65 -9.89 12.96 18.38
CA SER A 65 -10.66 11.92 17.68
C SER A 65 -10.32 11.79 16.18
N ARG A 66 -9.70 12.81 15.62
CA ARG A 66 -9.19 12.81 14.22
C ARG A 66 -7.71 12.46 14.12
N ALA A 67 -7.01 12.42 15.24
CA ALA A 67 -5.59 12.07 15.24
C ALA A 67 -5.43 10.58 14.91
N VAL A 68 -4.46 10.29 14.06
CA VAL A 68 -4.04 8.92 13.75
C VAL A 68 -2.61 8.78 14.23
N SER A 69 -2.36 7.84 15.12
CA SER A 69 -1.03 7.62 15.67
C SER A 69 -0.16 6.81 14.72
N VAL A 70 1.13 7.16 14.65
CA VAL A 70 2.16 6.34 14.01
C VAL A 70 2.63 5.34 15.05
N ALA A 71 2.14 4.10 14.98
CA ALA A 71 2.50 3.02 15.91
C ALA A 71 3.88 2.42 15.57
N ALA A 72 4.22 2.39 14.28
CA ALA A 72 5.56 2.03 13.81
C ALA A 72 5.93 2.81 12.55
N ALA A 73 7.22 3.11 12.41
CA ALA A 73 7.82 3.68 11.21
C ALA A 73 9.19 3.06 11.03
N VAL A 74 9.31 2.12 10.11
CA VAL A 74 10.53 1.34 9.86
C VAL A 74 11.01 1.61 8.44
N LEU A 75 12.31 1.78 8.30
CA LEU A 75 13.00 1.82 7.02
C LEU A 75 14.13 0.81 7.06
N THR A 76 14.16 -0.09 6.09
CA THR A 76 15.27 -1.02 5.87
C THR A 76 15.91 -0.77 4.52
N SER A 77 17.20 -1.04 4.42
CA SER A 77 17.94 -1.11 3.16
C SER A 77 18.44 -2.54 2.96
N GLY A 78 18.70 -2.90 1.70
CA GLY A 78 19.28 -4.20 1.40
C GLY A 78 20.64 -4.40 2.04
N ASP A 79 20.95 -5.64 2.39
CA ASP A 79 22.25 -6.04 2.87
C ASP A 79 23.28 -6.02 1.72
N TYR A 80 24.40 -5.32 1.95
CA TYR A 80 25.56 -5.41 1.06
C TYR A 80 26.35 -6.70 1.34
N ASN A 81 25.79 -7.82 0.94
CA ASN A 81 26.43 -9.14 1.17
C ASN A 81 27.39 -9.57 0.05
N GLY A 82 27.74 -8.67 -0.90
CA GLY A 82 28.62 -9.00 -2.02
C GLY A 82 28.08 -10.10 -2.96
N ARG A 83 26.91 -10.63 -2.66
CA ARG A 83 26.18 -11.51 -3.59
C ARG A 83 25.60 -10.62 -4.66
N GLY A 84 25.93 -10.88 -5.89
CA GLY A 84 25.42 -10.19 -7.07
C GLY A 84 23.93 -9.98 -6.89
N ALA A 85 23.55 -8.73 -6.76
CA ALA A 85 22.30 -8.38 -6.19
C ALA A 85 21.18 -9.03 -6.99
N ASP A 86 20.32 -9.77 -6.32
CA ASP A 86 18.93 -9.86 -6.77
C ASP A 86 18.36 -8.44 -6.64
N HIS A 87 18.63 -7.64 -7.68
CA HIS A 87 18.33 -6.21 -7.73
C HIS A 87 16.86 -5.92 -8.02
N SER A 88 15.97 -6.91 -7.87
CA SER A 88 14.55 -6.59 -8.00
C SER A 88 14.18 -5.72 -6.80
N ALA A 89 13.99 -4.43 -7.06
CA ALA A 89 13.43 -3.46 -6.10
C ALA A 89 12.06 -3.91 -5.55
N PHE A 90 11.55 -5.03 -6.02
CA PHE A 90 10.28 -5.66 -5.72
C PHE A 90 10.43 -6.99 -4.99
N SER A 91 11.67 -7.40 -4.62
CA SER A 91 11.88 -8.66 -3.91
C SER A 91 11.14 -8.62 -2.55
N PRO A 92 10.25 -9.57 -2.25
CA PRO A 92 9.59 -9.67 -0.95
C PRO A 92 10.59 -9.81 0.21
N TYR A 93 11.77 -10.34 -0.06
CA TYR A 93 12.86 -10.49 0.91
C TYR A 93 13.32 -9.18 1.55
N ARG A 94 12.93 -8.02 1.01
CA ARG A 94 13.27 -6.70 1.57
C ARG A 94 12.19 -6.12 2.42
N THR A 95 10.94 -6.43 2.11
CA THR A 95 9.79 -5.96 2.89
C THR A 95 9.63 -6.75 4.18
N GLU A 96 9.88 -8.06 4.14
CA GLU A 96 9.70 -8.92 5.30
C GLU A 96 10.47 -8.48 6.55
N PRO A 97 11.79 -8.15 6.49
CA PRO A 97 12.50 -7.64 7.65
C PRO A 97 11.93 -6.33 8.20
N ALA A 98 11.44 -5.44 7.31
CA ALA A 98 10.80 -4.20 7.73
C ALA A 98 9.44 -4.46 8.37
N ALA A 99 8.68 -5.43 7.86
CA ALA A 99 7.40 -5.85 8.41
C ALA A 99 7.55 -6.42 9.82
N ILE A 100 8.47 -7.35 10.01
CA ILE A 100 8.76 -7.96 11.33
C ILE A 100 9.11 -6.86 12.35
N GLN A 101 10.03 -5.97 12.01
CA GLN A 101 10.42 -4.86 12.88
C GLN A 101 9.24 -3.93 13.20
N ALA A 102 8.38 -3.64 12.22
CA ALA A 102 7.21 -2.78 12.42
C ALA A 102 6.18 -3.43 13.35
N TYR A 103 5.92 -4.72 13.21
CA TYR A 103 5.04 -5.47 14.10
C TYR A 103 5.61 -5.52 15.52
N GLU A 104 6.88 -5.83 15.69
CA GLU A 104 7.56 -5.81 16.98
C GLU A 104 7.51 -4.41 17.64
N MET A 105 7.80 -3.35 16.89
CA MET A 105 7.78 -1.97 17.38
C MET A 105 6.39 -1.53 17.84
N SER A 106 5.35 -1.91 17.11
CA SER A 106 3.97 -1.49 17.38
C SER A 106 3.23 -2.38 18.38
N GLY A 107 3.69 -3.61 18.59
CA GLY A 107 2.95 -4.65 19.33
C GLY A 107 1.65 -5.08 18.63
N ILE A 108 1.54 -4.85 17.33
CA ILE A 108 0.40 -5.21 16.48
C ILE A 108 0.78 -6.45 15.70
N SER A 109 -0.14 -7.37 15.49
CA SER A 109 0.04 -8.57 14.69
C SER A 109 -0.53 -8.41 13.28
N PRO A 110 -0.09 -9.19 12.28
CA PRO A 110 -0.69 -9.16 10.94
C PRO A 110 -2.21 -9.34 10.94
N GLU A 111 -2.73 -10.16 11.84
CA GLU A 111 -4.16 -10.46 11.99
C GLU A 111 -4.99 -9.28 12.50
N ASP A 112 -4.34 -8.26 13.08
CA ASP A 112 -5.00 -7.05 13.58
C ASP A 112 -5.15 -5.98 12.48
N VAL A 113 -4.58 -6.18 11.28
CA VAL A 113 -4.54 -5.20 10.21
C VAL A 113 -5.86 -5.17 9.44
N ASP A 114 -6.54 -4.02 9.43
CA ASP A 114 -7.82 -3.83 8.75
C ASP A 114 -7.70 -3.43 7.28
N LEU A 115 -6.58 -2.81 6.88
CA LEU A 115 -6.32 -2.43 5.50
C LEU A 115 -4.83 -2.21 5.25
N VAL A 116 -4.42 -2.35 4.00
CA VAL A 116 -3.03 -2.12 3.61
C VAL A 116 -2.89 -1.35 2.30
N GLN A 117 -1.92 -0.46 2.27
CA GLN A 117 -1.39 0.15 1.04
C GLN A 117 -0.04 -0.48 0.74
N VAL A 118 0.14 -1.04 -0.44
CA VAL A 118 1.39 -1.68 -0.87
C VAL A 118 1.91 -1.12 -2.18
N HIS A 119 3.20 -1.25 -2.41
CA HIS A 119 3.87 -0.80 -3.62
C HIS A 119 3.60 -1.76 -4.79
N ASP A 120 2.58 -1.46 -5.58
CA ASP A 120 2.09 -2.23 -6.73
C ASP A 120 2.46 -1.56 -8.06
N ALA A 121 3.72 -1.21 -8.28
CA ALA A 121 4.17 -0.63 -9.56
C ALA A 121 3.93 -1.58 -10.76
N ALA A 122 3.88 -2.87 -10.53
CA ALA A 122 3.36 -3.89 -11.44
C ALA A 122 2.40 -4.80 -10.67
N THR A 123 1.52 -5.50 -11.39
CA THR A 123 0.47 -6.34 -10.78
C THR A 123 1.00 -7.40 -9.83
N ILE A 124 2.17 -7.98 -10.13
CA ILE A 124 2.82 -8.97 -9.26
C ILE A 124 3.26 -8.37 -7.93
N GLY A 125 3.57 -7.06 -7.90
CA GLY A 125 4.04 -6.37 -6.71
C GLY A 125 3.03 -6.44 -5.56
N GLU A 126 1.72 -6.31 -5.84
CA GLU A 126 0.71 -6.44 -4.80
C GLU A 126 0.77 -7.81 -4.12
N LEU A 127 0.83 -8.88 -4.90
CA LEU A 127 0.88 -10.25 -4.37
C LEU A 127 2.12 -10.45 -3.47
N GLN A 128 3.27 -10.05 -3.98
CA GLN A 128 4.54 -10.18 -3.27
C GLN A 128 4.55 -9.38 -1.95
N GLN A 129 4.04 -8.15 -1.95
CA GLN A 129 4.06 -7.32 -0.75
C GLN A 129 3.07 -7.80 0.31
N VAL A 130 1.91 -8.29 -0.09
CA VAL A 130 0.91 -8.86 0.85
C VAL A 130 1.47 -10.11 1.55
N GLU A 131 2.22 -10.94 0.83
CA GLU A 131 2.93 -12.10 1.41
C GLU A 131 4.06 -11.66 2.34
N ALA A 132 4.89 -10.70 1.91
CA ALA A 132 6.01 -10.19 2.70
C ALA A 132 5.57 -9.44 3.98
N LEU A 133 4.35 -8.92 4.00
CA LEU A 133 3.70 -8.36 5.18
C LEU A 133 3.01 -9.41 6.05
N HIS A 134 3.13 -10.70 5.73
CA HIS A 134 2.50 -11.83 6.43
C HIS A 134 0.97 -11.75 6.50
N LEU A 135 0.33 -11.01 5.60
CA LEU A 135 -1.13 -10.89 5.53
C LEU A 135 -1.77 -12.10 4.84
N LEU A 136 -1.04 -12.73 3.94
CA LEU A 136 -1.39 -14.01 3.31
C LEU A 136 -0.17 -14.93 3.30
N PRO A 137 -0.36 -16.26 3.34
CA PRO A 137 0.75 -17.21 3.27
C PRO A 137 1.57 -17.05 1.99
N PHE A 138 2.87 -17.30 2.10
CA PHE A 138 3.78 -17.25 0.96
C PHE A 138 3.32 -18.19 -0.17
N GLY A 139 3.26 -17.66 -1.39
CA GLY A 139 2.81 -18.37 -2.58
C GLY A 139 1.28 -18.50 -2.72
N GLU A 140 0.49 -17.90 -1.81
CA GLU A 140 -0.98 -18.00 -1.81
C GLU A 140 -1.71 -16.67 -2.03
N ALA A 141 -1.00 -15.54 -2.15
CA ALA A 141 -1.65 -14.24 -2.32
C ALA A 141 -2.52 -14.17 -3.59
N TRP A 142 -2.13 -14.85 -4.66
CA TRP A 142 -2.94 -14.96 -5.88
C TRP A 142 -4.30 -15.62 -5.61
N LYS A 143 -4.33 -16.67 -4.78
CA LYS A 143 -5.53 -17.39 -4.40
C LYS A 143 -6.45 -16.50 -3.56
N GLY A 144 -5.93 -15.89 -2.50
CA GLY A 144 -6.69 -14.95 -1.68
C GLY A 144 -7.25 -13.78 -2.50
N THR A 145 -6.48 -13.29 -3.49
CA THR A 145 -6.97 -12.24 -4.39
C THR A 145 -8.11 -12.73 -5.28
N MET A 146 -8.03 -13.95 -5.82
CA MET A 146 -9.10 -14.54 -6.64
C MET A 146 -10.37 -14.84 -5.83
N GLU A 147 -10.22 -15.18 -4.56
CA GLU A 147 -11.32 -15.36 -3.59
C GLU A 147 -11.92 -14.04 -3.10
N GLY A 148 -11.34 -12.90 -3.49
CA GLY A 148 -11.84 -11.57 -3.12
C GLY A 148 -11.37 -11.07 -1.75
N ARG A 149 -10.47 -11.76 -1.07
CA ARG A 149 -9.96 -11.38 0.26
C ARG A 149 -9.29 -10.00 0.26
N THR A 150 -8.61 -9.65 -0.84
CA THR A 150 -7.93 -8.35 -1.01
C THR A 150 -8.83 -7.26 -1.63
N ALA A 151 -10.09 -7.56 -1.91
CA ALA A 151 -11.05 -6.58 -2.41
C ALA A 151 -11.42 -5.56 -1.33
N LEU A 152 -12.04 -4.44 -1.71
CA LEU A 152 -12.47 -3.39 -0.78
C LEU A 152 -13.34 -3.90 0.38
N THR A 153 -14.16 -4.92 0.11
CA THR A 153 -15.06 -5.56 1.08
C THR A 153 -14.53 -6.89 1.61
N GLY A 154 -13.31 -7.26 1.26
CA GLY A 154 -12.63 -8.44 1.77
C GLY A 154 -12.13 -8.27 3.20
N ASP A 155 -11.52 -9.31 3.73
CA ASP A 155 -10.94 -9.32 5.07
C ASP A 155 -9.56 -8.64 5.13
N ILE A 156 -8.90 -8.45 3.98
CA ILE A 156 -7.59 -7.78 3.84
C ILE A 156 -7.67 -6.76 2.70
N PRO A 157 -8.40 -5.64 2.83
CA PRO A 157 -8.50 -4.64 1.77
C PRO A 157 -7.14 -4.05 1.38
N VAL A 158 -6.76 -4.21 0.10
CA VAL A 158 -5.46 -3.76 -0.42
C VAL A 158 -5.65 -2.66 -1.44
N ASN A 159 -4.87 -1.57 -1.30
CA ASN A 159 -4.84 -0.46 -2.26
C ASN A 159 -6.23 0.09 -2.57
N THR A 160 -6.93 0.51 -1.52
CA THR A 160 -8.32 0.98 -1.58
C THR A 160 -8.54 2.22 -2.44
N ASP A 161 -7.48 2.98 -2.72
CA ASP A 161 -7.49 4.17 -3.58
C ASP A 161 -7.21 3.86 -5.07
N GLY A 162 -6.85 2.62 -5.39
CA GLY A 162 -6.46 2.18 -6.73
C GLY A 162 -4.97 1.84 -6.88
N GLY A 163 -4.17 2.04 -5.82
CA GLY A 163 -2.74 1.71 -5.82
C GLY A 163 -1.92 2.51 -6.82
N LEU A 164 -0.67 2.16 -7.01
CA LEU A 164 0.19 2.77 -8.02
C LEU A 164 -0.31 2.49 -9.44
N LEU A 165 -0.94 1.33 -9.64
CA LEU A 165 -1.46 0.87 -10.94
C LEU A 165 -2.55 1.78 -11.51
N ALA A 166 -3.35 2.42 -10.67
CA ALA A 166 -4.51 3.18 -11.11
C ALA A 166 -4.60 4.59 -10.50
N MET A 167 -4.27 4.76 -9.22
CA MET A 167 -4.17 6.09 -8.61
C MET A 167 -3.05 6.90 -9.27
N GLY A 168 -1.93 6.25 -9.60
CA GLY A 168 -0.75 6.84 -10.20
C GLY A 168 0.50 6.68 -9.32
N HIS A 169 1.66 6.85 -9.94
CA HIS A 169 2.94 6.65 -9.28
C HIS A 169 3.91 7.84 -9.46
N PRO A 170 3.63 9.00 -8.87
CA PRO A 170 4.62 10.07 -8.75
C PRO A 170 5.65 9.63 -7.69
N PHE A 171 6.86 9.26 -8.11
CA PHE A 171 7.85 8.54 -7.30
C PHE A 171 8.10 9.18 -5.93
N GLY A 172 8.37 10.48 -5.89
CA GLY A 172 8.64 11.19 -4.63
C GLY A 172 7.42 11.37 -3.72
N ALA A 173 6.20 11.25 -4.25
CA ALA A 173 4.97 11.48 -3.49
C ALA A 173 4.27 10.19 -3.05
N SER A 174 4.55 9.05 -3.72
CA SER A 174 3.77 7.82 -3.55
C SER A 174 3.76 7.30 -2.12
N GLY A 175 4.89 7.31 -1.40
CA GLY A 175 4.96 6.84 -0.02
C GLY A 175 4.06 7.67 0.91
N ILE A 176 4.12 9.00 0.82
CA ILE A 176 3.25 9.88 1.63
C ILE A 176 1.79 9.78 1.19
N ARG A 177 1.49 9.57 -0.10
CA ARG A 177 0.14 9.32 -0.58
C ARG A 177 -0.46 8.05 0.02
N MET A 178 0.32 6.97 0.16
CA MET A 178 -0.14 5.74 0.82
C MET A 178 -0.49 6.00 2.28
N ILE A 179 0.32 6.77 2.99
CA ILE A 179 0.02 7.22 4.36
C ILE A 179 -1.26 8.07 4.37
N HIS A 180 -1.42 9.00 3.43
CA HIS A 180 -2.62 9.83 3.31
C HIS A 180 -3.88 8.97 3.13
N GLU A 181 -3.87 8.00 2.21
CA GLU A 181 -5.02 7.09 2.03
C GLU A 181 -5.30 6.30 3.29
N THR A 182 -4.28 5.72 3.92
CA THR A 182 -4.45 4.98 5.18
C THR A 182 -5.08 5.85 6.26
N VAL A 183 -4.61 7.11 6.45
CA VAL A 183 -5.20 8.06 7.40
C VAL A 183 -6.64 8.39 7.04
N THR A 184 -6.95 8.59 5.76
CA THR A 184 -8.29 8.88 5.26
C THR A 184 -9.27 7.74 5.61
N GLN A 185 -8.85 6.50 5.43
CA GLN A 185 -9.60 5.30 5.79
C GLN A 185 -9.82 5.21 7.31
N LEU A 186 -8.76 5.38 8.10
CA LEU A 186 -8.82 5.32 9.57
C LEU A 186 -9.70 6.43 10.17
N ARG A 187 -9.84 7.56 9.49
CA ARG A 187 -10.75 8.65 9.88
C ARG A 187 -12.19 8.43 9.48
N GLY A 188 -12.50 7.45 8.63
CA GLY A 188 -13.84 7.26 8.08
C GLY A 188 -14.20 8.27 6.99
N GLU A 189 -13.20 8.84 6.30
CA GLU A 189 -13.36 9.93 5.32
C GLU A 189 -13.18 9.47 3.86
N ALA A 190 -13.09 8.15 3.62
CA ALA A 190 -12.83 7.62 2.28
C ALA A 190 -14.07 7.54 1.36
N GLY A 191 -15.26 7.93 1.86
CA GLY A 191 -16.50 7.93 1.07
C GLY A 191 -16.85 6.54 0.53
N PRO A 192 -17.09 6.38 -0.78
CA PRO A 192 -17.50 5.09 -1.36
C PRO A 192 -16.41 4.01 -1.27
N ARG A 193 -15.16 4.38 -0.96
CA ARG A 193 -14.03 3.47 -0.79
C ARG A 193 -13.80 3.08 0.67
N GLN A 194 -14.68 3.46 1.58
CA GLN A 194 -14.47 3.28 3.01
C GLN A 194 -14.45 1.81 3.41
N VAL A 195 -13.37 1.38 4.04
CA VAL A 195 -13.28 0.11 4.75
C VAL A 195 -14.03 0.23 6.07
N ALA A 196 -14.98 -0.66 6.30
CA ALA A 196 -15.82 -0.61 7.49
C ALA A 196 -14.99 -0.85 8.77
N ASN A 197 -15.20 0.00 9.78
CA ASN A 197 -14.61 -0.13 11.11
C ASN A 197 -13.08 -0.15 11.17
N ALA A 198 -12.37 0.33 10.15
CA ALA A 198 -10.92 0.32 10.09
C ALA A 198 -10.30 1.10 11.27
N ARG A 199 -9.38 0.46 11.98
CA ARG A 199 -8.65 1.00 13.13
C ARG A 199 -7.14 0.90 12.98
N ILE A 200 -6.64 -0.10 12.25
CA ILE A 200 -5.23 -0.36 12.02
C ILE A 200 -4.98 -0.47 10.53
N GLY A 201 -4.06 0.32 10.03
CA GLY A 201 -3.68 0.30 8.63
C GLY A 201 -2.17 0.28 8.44
N VAL A 202 -1.72 -0.41 7.41
CA VAL A 202 -0.31 -0.52 7.04
C VAL A 202 -0.07 0.22 5.72
N ALA A 203 1.03 0.96 5.65
CA ALA A 203 1.53 1.56 4.42
C ALA A 203 2.96 1.07 4.15
N GLN A 204 3.12 0.24 3.13
CA GLN A 204 4.41 -0.27 2.68
C GLN A 204 4.79 0.39 1.35
N CYS A 205 6.00 0.92 1.27
CA CYS A 205 6.52 1.51 0.05
C CYS A 205 7.95 1.05 -0.22
N SER A 206 8.19 0.54 -1.42
CA SER A 206 9.54 0.24 -1.90
C SER A 206 10.12 1.45 -2.63
N GLY A 207 11.38 1.75 -2.36
CA GLY A 207 12.13 2.82 -3.02
C GLY A 207 13.22 2.28 -3.94
N ALA A 208 13.70 3.13 -4.84
CA ALA A 208 14.88 2.82 -5.65
C ALA A 208 16.11 2.62 -4.74
N GLY A 209 17.00 1.70 -5.10
CA GLY A 209 18.22 1.44 -4.33
C GLY A 209 18.02 0.56 -3.09
N ASP A 210 17.11 -0.38 -3.17
CA ASP A 210 16.92 -1.42 -2.15
C ASP A 210 16.39 -0.94 -0.81
N VAL A 211 15.61 0.12 -0.82
CA VAL A 211 15.01 0.69 0.39
C VAL A 211 13.54 0.28 0.47
N THR A 212 13.11 -0.14 1.64
CA THR A 212 11.70 -0.42 1.94
C THR A 212 11.29 0.27 3.24
N THR A 213 10.10 0.84 3.23
CA THR A 213 9.46 1.40 4.43
C THR A 213 8.18 0.66 4.76
N VAL A 214 7.94 0.45 6.06
CA VAL A 214 6.67 -0.06 6.59
C VAL A 214 6.22 0.87 7.73
N HIS A 215 5.04 1.45 7.58
CA HIS A 215 4.41 2.28 8.60
C HIS A 215 3.14 1.57 9.08
N ILE A 216 2.97 1.49 10.39
CA ILE A 216 1.73 1.02 11.01
C ILE A 216 1.05 2.21 11.64
N LEU A 217 -0.17 2.47 11.21
CA LEU A 217 -0.99 3.60 11.64
C LEU A 217 -2.20 3.08 12.42
N LYS A 218 -2.53 3.76 13.50
CA LYS A 218 -3.63 3.35 14.38
C LYS A 218 -4.54 4.53 14.71
N ARG A 219 -5.84 4.33 14.54
CA ARG A 219 -6.87 5.23 15.06
C ARG A 219 -6.97 5.07 16.58
N GLY A 220 -7.06 6.17 17.30
CA GLY A 220 -7.28 6.21 18.75
C GLY A 220 -8.65 5.66 19.20
#